data_93151a9a1a607d21665297edc4e97331
#
_entry.id   93151a9a1a607d21665297edc4e97331
#
_cell.length_a   1.000
_cell.length_b   1.000
_cell.length_c   1.000
_cell.angle_alpha   90.00
_cell.angle_beta   90.00
_cell.angle_gamma   90.00
#
_symmetry.space_group_name_H-M   'P 1'
#
loop_
_entity.id
_entity.type
_entity.pdbx_description
1 polymer ?
#
loop_
_entity_poly.entity_id
_entity_poly.type
_entity_poly.pdbx_seq_one_letter_code
_entity_poly.pdbx_strand_id
1 'polypeptide(L)'
;MKPPVFALLLCASLPLAANGQSLEDCRRVATPADRLACYDALTPAETPAPQATAAATSPEAAASADLKEPEADSLLGAAWELDPDKRGRILRIRPYKPVYILPGFHTSHTNPFPASPSVGHTSTTDTGQASDEAKLQISLKTKLAEDLFGDNGDLWFGYTQSSRWQVYSASTSRPFRETNHEPEVMLVWRTDYTLGGWRGRYLSLGVNHQSNGRSLPLSRSWNRVIAGIALERGDWTLTLRPWWRIPEAGEHDDNPDISNYLGRADLQIVRIWGKHQLSLLLRHSLQGGGNSHGALQLDYAFPLSGSLRGHLQWFSGYGESMIDYNHRANYYGVGVSLLEWY
;
A
#
# COMPACT_ATOMS: atom_id res chain seq x y z
N MET A 1 -57.18 17.31 31.58
CA MET A 1 -57.04 16.72 32.91
C MET A 1 -55.54 16.64 33.22
N LYS A 2 -55.14 17.27 34.32
CA LYS A 2 -53.76 17.44 34.79
C LYS A 2 -53.24 16.19 35.54
N PRO A 3 -51.91 16.06 35.73
CA PRO A 3 -51.21 14.89 36.25
C PRO A 3 -51.20 14.79 37.78
N PRO A 4 -50.56 13.82 38.39
CA PRO A 4 -49.84 14.13 39.62
C PRO A 4 -48.33 13.88 39.59
N VAL A 5 -47.68 14.85 40.15
CA VAL A 5 -46.33 14.94 40.69
C VAL A 5 -46.21 14.02 41.92
N PHE A 6 -45.09 13.33 42.10
CA PHE A 6 -44.60 12.95 43.43
C PHE A 6 -43.08 13.18 43.52
N ALA A 7 -42.76 13.87 44.59
CA ALA A 7 -41.45 14.38 44.91
C ALA A 7 -40.78 13.56 46.04
N LEU A 8 -39.45 13.65 46.07
CA LEU A 8 -38.49 13.58 47.17
C LEU A 8 -38.37 12.31 48.04
N LEU A 9 -37.13 11.87 48.17
CA LEU A 9 -36.40 11.95 49.46
C LEU A 9 -34.89 11.75 49.24
N LEU A 10 -34.12 12.74 49.76
CA LEU A 10 -32.66 12.75 49.94
C LEU A 10 -32.22 11.66 50.92
N CYS A 11 -31.08 11.03 50.64
CA CYS A 11 -30.13 10.62 51.66
C CYS A 11 -28.73 10.90 51.19
N ALA A 12 -28.10 11.87 51.83
CA ALA A 12 -26.69 12.20 51.66
C ALA A 12 -25.84 11.20 52.44
N SER A 13 -24.84 10.63 51.79
CA SER A 13 -23.68 10.07 52.45
C SER A 13 -22.46 10.55 51.70
N LEU A 14 -21.71 11.44 52.33
CA LEU A 14 -20.38 11.90 51.92
C LEU A 14 -19.39 10.75 52.08
N PRO A 15 -18.53 10.49 51.06
CA PRO A 15 -17.23 9.91 51.33
C PRO A 15 -16.14 10.98 51.33
N LEU A 16 -15.23 10.84 52.29
CA LEU A 16 -14.01 11.62 52.45
C LEU A 16 -13.25 11.76 51.13
N ALA A 17 -12.90 12.99 50.82
CA ALA A 17 -11.97 13.30 49.75
C ALA A 17 -10.58 12.77 50.10
N ALA A 18 -10.12 11.76 49.42
CA ALA A 18 -8.69 11.49 49.25
C ALA A 18 -8.14 12.56 48.30
N ASN A 19 -7.24 13.41 48.79
CA ASN A 19 -6.51 14.39 48.02
C ASN A 19 -5.59 13.63 47.02
N GLY A 20 -6.07 13.30 45.88
CA GLY A 20 -5.28 12.86 44.76
C GLY A 20 -4.59 14.06 44.13
N GLN A 21 -3.25 14.15 44.28
CA GLN A 21 -2.45 15.12 43.55
C GLN A 21 -2.70 14.97 42.06
N SER A 22 -2.94 16.07 41.36
CA SER A 22 -3.18 16.06 39.91
C SER A 22 -1.89 16.42 39.16
N LEU A 23 -1.83 16.06 37.87
CA LEU A 23 -0.76 16.48 36.95
C LEU A 23 -0.59 18.01 36.91
N GLU A 24 -1.67 18.75 37.19
CA GLU A 24 -1.69 20.21 37.19
C GLU A 24 -1.02 20.78 38.47
N ASP A 25 -1.16 20.09 39.57
CA ASP A 25 -0.50 20.45 40.84
C ASP A 25 1.01 20.25 40.74
N CYS A 26 1.47 19.18 40.06
CA CYS A 26 2.89 18.95 39.81
C CYS A 26 3.51 20.03 38.91
N ARG A 27 2.77 20.58 37.95
CA ARG A 27 3.26 21.70 37.11
C ARG A 27 3.55 23.00 37.86
N ARG A 28 2.91 23.21 39.00
CA ARG A 28 3.07 24.42 39.84
C ARG A 28 4.23 24.34 40.80
N VAL A 29 4.88 23.17 40.91
CA VAL A 29 6.05 23.00 41.77
C VAL A 29 7.24 23.76 41.19
N ALA A 30 7.82 24.66 41.98
CA ALA A 30 8.81 25.65 41.53
C ALA A 30 10.17 25.03 41.19
N THR A 31 10.61 24.01 41.93
CA THR A 31 11.93 23.40 41.67
C THR A 31 11.82 22.19 40.73
N PRO A 32 12.77 22.03 39.81
CA PRO A 32 12.74 20.92 38.87
C PRO A 32 12.80 19.53 39.53
N ALA A 33 13.57 19.41 40.63
CA ALA A 33 13.72 18.15 41.36
C ALA A 33 12.42 17.71 42.05
N ASP A 34 11.76 18.64 42.75
CA ASP A 34 10.50 18.33 43.45
C ASP A 34 9.36 18.12 42.49
N ARG A 35 9.38 18.78 41.33
CA ARG A 35 8.41 18.57 40.26
C ARG A 35 8.54 17.18 39.63
N LEU A 36 9.78 16.69 39.43
CA LEU A 36 10.00 15.33 38.93
C LEU A 36 9.50 14.29 39.96
N ALA A 37 9.84 14.45 41.24
CA ALA A 37 9.35 13.59 42.32
C ALA A 37 7.80 13.55 42.41
N CYS A 38 7.14 14.68 42.13
CA CYS A 38 5.69 14.77 42.08
C CYS A 38 5.12 13.96 40.93
N TYR A 39 5.71 13.96 39.74
CA TYR A 39 5.31 13.14 38.61
C TYR A 39 5.55 11.63 38.84
N ASP A 40 6.70 11.30 39.43
CA ASP A 40 7.04 9.90 39.73
C ASP A 40 6.05 9.30 40.76
N ALA A 41 5.53 10.11 41.69
CA ALA A 41 4.51 9.68 42.65
C ALA A 41 3.12 9.42 42.02
N LEU A 42 2.86 9.94 40.83
CA LEU A 42 1.62 9.73 40.07
C LEU A 42 1.67 8.49 39.15
N THR A 43 2.86 7.94 38.91
CA THR A 43 3.04 6.70 38.14
C THR A 43 3.08 5.49 39.08
N PRO A 44 2.27 4.43 38.85
CA PRO A 44 2.36 3.20 39.65
C PRO A 44 3.76 2.58 39.46
N ALA A 45 4.46 2.29 40.55
CA ALA A 45 5.72 1.58 40.52
C ALA A 45 5.51 0.20 39.89
N GLU A 46 6.21 -0.11 38.81
CA GLU A 46 6.28 -1.46 38.27
C GLU A 46 6.93 -2.38 39.30
N THR A 47 6.20 -3.39 39.74
CA THR A 47 6.70 -4.41 40.68
C THR A 47 7.70 -5.29 39.95
N PRO A 48 8.94 -5.45 40.45
CA PRO A 48 9.90 -6.37 39.82
C PRO A 48 9.41 -7.81 39.88
N ALA A 49 9.48 -8.54 38.78
CA ALA A 49 9.16 -9.95 38.69
C ALA A 49 10.10 -10.78 39.58
N PRO A 50 9.60 -11.87 40.25
CA PRO A 50 10.44 -12.70 41.11
C PRO A 50 11.51 -13.43 40.31
N GLN A 51 12.76 -13.32 40.75
CA GLN A 51 13.87 -14.11 40.25
C GLN A 51 13.66 -15.59 40.62
N ALA A 52 13.51 -16.46 39.63
CA ALA A 52 13.50 -17.93 39.84
C ALA A 52 14.92 -18.44 40.15
N THR A 53 15.07 -19.00 41.31
CA THR A 53 16.27 -19.78 41.74
C THR A 53 16.42 -21.03 40.86
N ALA A 54 17.59 -21.18 40.26
CA ALA A 54 17.98 -22.36 39.50
C ALA A 54 18.16 -23.58 40.43
N ALA A 55 17.36 -24.62 40.27
CA ALA A 55 17.62 -25.95 40.77
C ALA A 55 18.12 -26.81 39.61
N ALA A 56 19.32 -27.35 39.77
CA ALA A 56 19.95 -28.29 38.86
C ALA A 56 19.23 -29.63 38.93
N THR A 57 18.78 -30.16 37.81
CA THR A 57 18.42 -31.55 37.62
C THR A 57 19.02 -32.09 36.32
N SER A 58 19.58 -33.27 36.41
CA SER A 58 20.37 -34.02 35.43
C SER A 58 19.69 -34.33 34.11
N PRO A 59 20.49 -34.64 33.06
CA PRO A 59 19.99 -34.81 31.71
C PRO A 59 19.64 -36.31 31.46
N GLU A 60 18.36 -36.59 31.22
CA GLU A 60 17.99 -37.76 30.41
C GLU A 60 16.49 -37.74 30.11
N ALA A 61 16.20 -37.39 28.90
CA ALA A 61 15.07 -37.75 28.04
C ALA A 61 14.84 -36.63 27.04
N ALA A 62 15.71 -36.50 26.04
CA ALA A 62 15.42 -35.72 24.85
C ALA A 62 14.40 -36.47 24.01
N ALA A 63 13.12 -36.30 24.31
CA ALA A 63 12.07 -36.42 23.29
C ALA A 63 12.22 -35.23 22.34
N SER A 64 12.38 -35.51 21.08
CA SER A 64 12.45 -34.59 19.97
C SER A 64 11.26 -33.61 20.01
N ALA A 65 11.43 -32.49 20.71
CA ALA A 65 10.63 -31.33 20.48
C ALA A 65 11.05 -30.79 19.08
N ASP A 66 10.15 -30.88 18.16
CA ASP A 66 10.22 -30.18 16.88
C ASP A 66 10.54 -28.71 17.19
N LEU A 67 11.82 -28.34 17.10
CA LEU A 67 12.25 -26.94 17.19
C LEU A 67 11.75 -26.28 15.91
N LYS A 68 10.48 -25.87 15.92
CA LYS A 68 9.96 -24.94 14.93
C LYS A 68 10.87 -23.72 15.01
N GLU A 69 11.73 -23.54 14.02
CA GLU A 69 12.52 -22.31 13.89
C GLU A 69 11.56 -21.13 14.06
N PRO A 70 11.96 -20.05 14.77
CA PRO A 70 11.11 -18.86 14.88
C PRO A 70 10.73 -18.45 13.47
N GLU A 71 9.44 -18.57 13.17
CA GLU A 71 8.88 -18.25 11.86
C GLU A 71 9.22 -16.79 11.57
N ALA A 72 10.06 -16.56 10.55
CA ALA A 72 10.43 -15.21 10.14
C ALA A 72 9.13 -14.39 9.96
N ASP A 73 9.10 -13.17 10.47
CA ASP A 73 7.92 -12.31 10.39
C ASP A 73 7.37 -12.31 8.96
N SER A 74 6.11 -12.72 8.79
CA SER A 74 5.45 -12.81 7.49
C SER A 74 5.33 -11.41 6.87
N LEU A 75 5.93 -11.22 5.69
CA LEU A 75 5.87 -9.96 4.96
C LEU A 75 4.44 -9.60 4.57
N LEU A 76 3.72 -10.57 4.00
CA LEU A 76 2.30 -10.39 3.62
C LEU A 76 1.42 -10.31 4.86
N GLY A 77 1.73 -11.06 5.92
CA GLY A 77 1.04 -11.03 7.21
C GLY A 77 1.05 -9.63 7.82
N ALA A 78 2.21 -9.01 7.87
CA ALA A 78 2.38 -7.65 8.38
C ALA A 78 1.71 -6.59 7.48
N ALA A 79 1.91 -6.68 6.15
CA ALA A 79 1.41 -5.69 5.20
C ALA A 79 -0.12 -5.69 5.08
N TRP A 80 -0.78 -6.84 5.25
CA TRP A 80 -2.22 -7.03 5.09
C TRP A 80 -2.94 -7.38 6.39
N GLU A 81 -2.22 -7.36 7.54
CA GLU A 81 -2.77 -7.67 8.86
C GLU A 81 -3.48 -9.03 8.90
N LEU A 82 -2.85 -10.04 8.27
CA LEU A 82 -3.45 -11.35 8.14
C LEU A 82 -3.34 -12.19 9.42
N ASP A 83 -2.34 -11.91 10.24
CA ASP A 83 -2.09 -12.63 11.49
C ASP A 83 -2.79 -11.91 12.66
N PRO A 84 -3.34 -12.64 13.64
CA PRO A 84 -4.11 -12.05 14.74
C PRO A 84 -3.34 -10.99 15.55
N ASP A 85 -2.04 -11.20 15.75
CA ASP A 85 -1.15 -10.29 16.48
C ASP A 85 -0.75 -9.06 15.67
N LYS A 86 -0.94 -9.09 14.35
CA LYS A 86 -0.66 -7.97 13.43
C LYS A 86 -1.89 -7.10 13.12
N ARG A 87 -3.07 -7.50 13.62
CA ARG A 87 -4.31 -6.76 13.36
C ARG A 87 -4.26 -5.34 13.93
N GLY A 88 -4.57 -4.37 13.10
CA GLY A 88 -4.64 -2.96 13.48
C GLY A 88 -6.08 -2.47 13.51
N ARG A 89 -6.24 -1.21 13.95
CA ARG A 89 -7.55 -0.56 13.94
C ARG A 89 -8.02 -0.32 12.50
N ILE A 90 -9.33 -0.47 12.25
CA ILE A 90 -9.97 -0.02 11.01
C ILE A 90 -9.73 1.48 10.79
N LEU A 91 -9.76 1.92 9.53
CA LEU A 91 -9.51 3.31 9.09
C LEU A 91 -8.09 3.81 9.39
N ARG A 92 -7.15 2.94 9.77
CA ARG A 92 -5.74 3.30 9.86
C ARG A 92 -5.11 3.29 8.48
N ILE A 93 -4.47 4.40 8.10
CA ILE A 93 -3.75 4.51 6.82
C ILE A 93 -2.46 3.67 6.89
N ARG A 94 -2.23 2.89 5.83
CA ARG A 94 -1.05 2.03 5.65
C ARG A 94 -0.48 2.18 4.24
N PRO A 95 0.79 1.89 4.02
CA PRO A 95 1.35 1.75 2.67
C PRO A 95 0.59 0.68 1.87
N TYR A 96 0.45 0.92 0.55
CA TYR A 96 -0.15 -0.06 -0.36
C TYR A 96 0.83 -0.50 -1.43
N LYS A 97 1.32 0.42 -2.26
CA LYS A 97 2.39 0.26 -3.22
C LYS A 97 3.54 1.20 -2.84
N PRO A 98 4.73 1.11 -3.43
CA PRO A 98 5.84 1.99 -3.11
C PRO A 98 5.51 3.48 -3.20
N VAL A 99 6.05 4.27 -2.28
CA VAL A 99 5.94 5.74 -2.27
C VAL A 99 7.33 6.31 -2.57
N TYR A 100 7.45 6.91 -3.75
CA TYR A 100 8.73 7.38 -4.26
C TYR A 100 8.62 8.69 -5.05
N ILE A 101 9.77 9.36 -5.19
CA ILE A 101 10.03 10.40 -6.16
C ILE A 101 11.29 10.07 -6.94
N LEU A 102 11.19 10.05 -8.27
CA LEU A 102 12.28 9.85 -9.22
C LEU A 102 12.51 11.17 -9.98
N PRO A 103 13.36 12.06 -9.50
CA PRO A 103 13.68 13.30 -10.21
C PRO A 103 14.26 13.04 -11.60
N GLY A 104 15.11 12.03 -11.74
CA GLY A 104 15.59 11.55 -13.03
C GLY A 104 14.69 10.41 -13.52
N PHE A 105 13.80 10.71 -14.47
CA PHE A 105 12.96 9.72 -15.14
C PHE A 105 13.03 9.97 -16.65
N HIS A 106 13.83 9.15 -17.34
CA HIS A 106 14.25 9.37 -18.74
C HIS A 106 13.65 8.35 -19.70
N THR A 107 13.23 8.81 -20.88
CA THR A 107 12.91 7.97 -22.04
C THR A 107 13.48 8.54 -23.33
N SER A 108 13.92 7.67 -24.24
CA SER A 108 14.26 8.04 -25.61
C SER A 108 13.08 7.89 -26.59
N HIS A 109 11.92 7.44 -26.11
CA HIS A 109 10.74 7.13 -26.93
C HIS A 109 9.54 7.91 -26.38
N THR A 110 9.51 9.22 -26.64
CA THR A 110 8.38 10.10 -26.30
C THR A 110 7.18 9.82 -27.19
N ASN A 111 5.97 10.14 -26.70
CA ASN A 111 4.72 10.04 -27.44
C ASN A 111 4.11 11.45 -27.64
N PRO A 112 4.52 12.18 -28.69
CA PRO A 112 4.03 13.54 -28.91
C PRO A 112 2.56 13.60 -29.31
N PHE A 113 1.99 12.52 -29.85
CA PHE A 113 0.61 12.43 -30.34
C PHE A 113 -0.14 11.25 -29.74
N PRO A 114 -0.48 11.28 -28.44
CA PRO A 114 -1.23 10.19 -27.83
C PRO A 114 -2.57 9.95 -28.53
N ALA A 115 -2.90 8.68 -28.76
CA ALA A 115 -4.07 8.29 -29.52
C ALA A 115 -4.86 7.18 -28.81
N SER A 116 -6.16 7.13 -29.09
CA SER A 116 -7.05 6.03 -28.79
C SER A 116 -8.00 5.81 -29.96
N PRO A 117 -8.51 4.59 -30.18
CA PRO A 117 -9.49 4.32 -31.23
C PRO A 117 -10.83 5.06 -31.06
N SER A 118 -11.14 5.55 -29.87
CA SER A 118 -12.37 6.30 -29.61
C SER A 118 -12.39 7.65 -30.31
N VAL A 119 -13.57 8.04 -30.79
CA VAL A 119 -13.75 9.31 -31.51
C VAL A 119 -13.36 10.48 -30.61
N GLY A 120 -12.54 11.39 -31.12
CA GLY A 120 -12.08 12.57 -30.39
C GLY A 120 -10.96 12.32 -29.37
N HIS A 121 -10.43 11.08 -29.26
CA HIS A 121 -9.39 10.72 -28.27
C HIS A 121 -7.98 10.61 -28.88
N THR A 122 -7.76 11.25 -30.03
CA THR A 122 -6.44 11.32 -30.68
C THR A 122 -5.95 12.75 -30.68
N SER A 123 -4.78 13.01 -30.11
CA SER A 123 -4.16 14.33 -30.16
C SER A 123 -3.63 14.62 -31.55
N THR A 124 -4.07 15.74 -32.12
CA THR A 124 -3.55 16.29 -33.39
C THR A 124 -2.48 17.36 -33.16
N THR A 125 -2.27 17.72 -31.91
CA THR A 125 -1.26 18.69 -31.48
C THR A 125 -0.20 17.96 -30.66
N ASP A 126 1.07 18.32 -30.89
CA ASP A 126 2.19 17.83 -30.09
C ASP A 126 1.97 18.20 -28.62
N THR A 127 1.96 17.19 -27.76
CA THR A 127 1.78 17.40 -26.30
C THR A 127 3.02 17.98 -25.62
N GLY A 128 4.12 18.14 -26.34
CA GLY A 128 5.38 18.70 -25.84
C GLY A 128 6.07 17.80 -24.81
N GLN A 129 5.90 16.48 -24.90
CA GLN A 129 6.55 15.55 -23.98
C GLN A 129 8.07 15.65 -24.09
N ALA A 130 8.75 16.04 -23.03
CA ALA A 130 10.19 15.98 -22.92
C ALA A 130 10.66 14.54 -22.59
N SER A 131 11.90 14.22 -22.97
CA SER A 131 12.55 12.94 -22.67
C SER A 131 12.83 12.77 -21.16
N ASP A 132 13.04 13.87 -20.46
CA ASP A 132 13.36 13.91 -19.04
C ASP A 132 12.20 14.49 -18.24
N GLU A 133 11.73 13.73 -17.28
CA GLU A 133 10.65 14.10 -16.38
C GLU A 133 11.04 13.78 -14.93
N ALA A 134 10.22 14.22 -13.97
CA ALA A 134 10.19 13.61 -12.66
C ALA A 134 8.95 12.73 -12.55
N LYS A 135 9.11 11.52 -12.01
CA LYS A 135 7.98 10.63 -11.68
C LYS A 135 7.80 10.57 -10.17
N LEU A 136 6.56 10.63 -9.72
CA LEU A 136 6.24 10.46 -8.31
C LEU A 136 5.05 9.52 -8.15
N GLN A 137 5.07 8.72 -7.07
CA GLN A 137 3.97 7.83 -6.72
C GLN A 137 3.66 7.97 -5.24
N ILE A 138 2.37 8.12 -4.94
CA ILE A 138 1.81 8.05 -3.60
C ILE A 138 0.80 6.91 -3.60
N SER A 139 0.90 6.02 -2.61
CA SER A 139 -0.02 4.89 -2.51
C SER A 139 -0.29 4.53 -1.06
N LEU A 140 -1.57 4.38 -0.75
CA LEU A 140 -2.04 4.06 0.59
C LEU A 140 -3.22 3.09 0.52
N LYS A 141 -3.45 2.38 1.63
CA LYS A 141 -4.66 1.59 1.85
C LYS A 141 -5.14 1.76 3.28
N THR A 142 -6.41 1.43 3.48
CA THR A 142 -7.02 1.37 4.82
C THR A 142 -8.05 0.26 4.87
N LYS A 143 -8.16 -0.39 6.02
CA LYS A 143 -9.20 -1.39 6.28
C LYS A 143 -10.50 -0.67 6.61
N LEU A 144 -11.57 -0.99 5.88
CA LEU A 144 -12.90 -0.41 6.09
C LEU A 144 -13.74 -1.26 7.06
N ALA A 145 -13.60 -2.58 6.96
CA ALA A 145 -14.25 -3.55 7.83
C ALA A 145 -13.39 -4.81 7.94
N GLU A 146 -13.57 -5.58 8.99
CA GLU A 146 -12.87 -6.84 9.22
C GLU A 146 -13.87 -7.95 9.56
N ASP A 147 -13.44 -9.20 9.33
CA ASP A 147 -14.17 -10.41 9.72
C ASP A 147 -15.62 -10.48 9.19
N LEU A 148 -15.83 -10.06 7.92
CA LEU A 148 -17.17 -10.03 7.30
C LEU A 148 -17.83 -11.41 7.17
N PHE A 149 -17.04 -12.49 7.23
CA PHE A 149 -17.47 -13.87 7.09
C PHE A 149 -17.00 -14.70 8.30
N GLY A 150 -17.50 -14.39 9.47
CA GLY A 150 -17.10 -15.04 10.72
C GLY A 150 -15.81 -14.43 11.26
N ASP A 151 -14.70 -15.16 11.16
CA ASP A 151 -13.37 -14.71 11.59
C ASP A 151 -12.44 -14.36 10.40
N ASN A 152 -13.00 -14.14 9.21
CA ASN A 152 -12.26 -13.92 7.97
C ASN A 152 -12.99 -12.95 7.03
N GLY A 153 -12.27 -12.43 6.04
CA GLY A 153 -12.82 -11.54 5.02
C GLY A 153 -12.77 -10.07 5.45
N ASP A 154 -11.68 -9.39 5.15
CA ASP A 154 -11.46 -7.99 5.45
C ASP A 154 -11.69 -7.12 4.21
N LEU A 155 -12.48 -6.05 4.37
CA LEU A 155 -12.73 -5.08 3.31
C LEU A 155 -11.68 -3.97 3.39
N TRP A 156 -10.96 -3.76 2.30
CA TRP A 156 -9.93 -2.73 2.17
C TRP A 156 -10.29 -1.72 1.09
N PHE A 157 -9.90 -0.47 1.32
CA PHE A 157 -9.83 0.57 0.30
C PHE A 157 -8.36 0.88 0.02
N GLY A 158 -7.99 0.91 -1.24
CA GLY A 158 -6.68 1.32 -1.73
C GLY A 158 -6.77 2.51 -2.66
N TYR A 159 -5.76 3.36 -2.63
CA TYR A 159 -5.63 4.46 -3.57
C TYR A 159 -4.18 4.62 -3.99
N THR A 160 -3.95 4.70 -5.30
CA THR A 160 -2.64 4.99 -5.87
C THR A 160 -2.74 6.17 -6.81
N GLN A 161 -1.83 7.12 -6.65
CA GLN A 161 -1.62 8.22 -7.59
C GLN A 161 -0.21 8.15 -8.13
N SER A 162 -0.07 8.24 -9.45
CA SER A 162 1.23 8.24 -10.13
C SER A 162 1.27 9.39 -11.13
N SER A 163 2.23 10.31 -10.95
CA SER A 163 2.32 11.56 -11.72
C SER A 163 3.64 11.67 -12.45
N ARG A 164 3.60 12.24 -13.67
CA ARG A 164 4.75 12.59 -14.51
C ARG A 164 4.81 14.09 -14.62
N TRP A 165 5.88 14.66 -14.15
CA TRP A 165 6.07 16.09 -14.04
C TRP A 165 7.20 16.56 -14.95
N GLN A 166 6.88 17.43 -15.91
CA GLN A 166 7.83 18.05 -16.86
C GLN A 166 8.66 19.14 -16.14
N VAL A 167 9.22 18.82 -15.00
CA VAL A 167 9.90 19.76 -14.09
C VAL A 167 11.04 20.53 -14.77
N TYR A 168 11.65 19.94 -15.80
CA TYR A 168 12.78 20.52 -16.56
C TYR A 168 12.32 21.39 -17.74
N SER A 169 11.04 21.38 -18.13
CA SER A 169 10.49 22.11 -19.27
C SER A 169 10.06 23.52 -18.89
N ALA A 170 11.03 24.43 -18.78
CA ALA A 170 10.81 25.82 -18.35
C ALA A 170 9.93 26.60 -19.35
N SER A 171 10.02 26.33 -20.64
CA SER A 171 9.28 27.00 -21.71
C SER A 171 7.77 26.75 -21.64
N THR A 172 7.33 25.65 -21.05
CA THR A 172 5.94 25.26 -20.89
C THR A 172 5.40 25.47 -19.47
N SER A 173 6.13 26.20 -18.61
CA SER A 173 5.79 26.42 -17.19
C SER A 173 5.75 25.15 -16.34
N ARG A 174 6.53 24.13 -16.70
CA ARG A 174 6.74 22.89 -15.95
C ARG A 174 5.44 22.18 -15.54
N PRO A 175 4.56 21.79 -16.50
CA PRO A 175 3.28 21.17 -16.18
C PRO A 175 3.45 19.73 -15.69
N PHE A 176 2.45 19.22 -14.97
CA PHE A 176 2.23 17.79 -14.88
C PHE A 176 1.71 17.30 -16.24
N ARG A 177 2.48 16.43 -16.90
CA ARG A 177 2.07 15.84 -18.18
C ARG A 177 0.91 14.87 -18.01
N GLU A 178 1.00 14.05 -16.97
CA GLU A 178 0.04 13.00 -16.69
C GLU A 178 -0.05 12.75 -15.19
N THR A 179 -1.26 12.53 -14.70
CA THR A 179 -1.51 12.01 -13.35
C THR A 179 -2.55 10.92 -13.44
N ASN A 180 -2.19 9.72 -13.03
CA ASN A 180 -3.10 8.58 -12.99
C ASN A 180 -3.62 8.37 -11.58
N HIS A 181 -4.92 8.23 -11.45
CA HIS A 181 -5.64 7.97 -10.21
C HIS A 181 -6.18 6.53 -10.24
N GLU A 182 -5.95 5.77 -9.19
CA GLU A 182 -6.34 4.36 -9.12
C GLU A 182 -6.95 4.04 -7.74
N PRO A 183 -8.24 4.40 -7.49
CA PRO A 183 -8.99 3.89 -6.36
C PRO A 183 -9.39 2.42 -6.57
N GLU A 184 -9.35 1.63 -5.48
CA GLU A 184 -9.66 0.21 -5.47
C GLU A 184 -10.35 -0.18 -4.16
N VAL A 185 -11.40 -1.02 -4.24
CA VAL A 185 -12.03 -1.65 -3.09
C VAL A 185 -11.83 -3.15 -3.22
N MET A 186 -11.28 -3.76 -2.19
CA MET A 186 -10.86 -5.16 -2.18
C MET A 186 -11.41 -5.89 -0.97
N LEU A 187 -11.98 -7.06 -1.20
CA LEU A 187 -12.23 -8.05 -0.17
C LEU A 187 -11.06 -9.02 -0.14
N VAL A 188 -10.45 -9.20 1.02
CA VAL A 188 -9.24 -10.01 1.23
C VAL A 188 -9.58 -11.12 2.21
N TRP A 189 -9.43 -12.38 1.76
CA TRP A 189 -9.60 -13.59 2.58
C TRP A 189 -8.24 -14.15 2.97
N ARG A 190 -8.02 -14.32 4.24
CA ARG A 190 -6.84 -14.99 4.78
C ARG A 190 -6.86 -16.46 4.39
N THR A 191 -5.71 -16.96 3.97
CA THR A 191 -5.48 -18.36 3.67
C THR A 191 -4.21 -18.85 4.36
N ASP A 192 -4.11 -20.14 4.56
CA ASP A 192 -2.92 -20.78 5.15
C ASP A 192 -2.77 -22.19 4.57
N TYR A 193 -2.36 -22.26 3.31
CA TYR A 193 -2.06 -23.51 2.63
C TYR A 193 -0.62 -23.48 2.10
N THR A 194 -0.02 -24.65 1.91
CA THR A 194 1.32 -24.77 1.34
C THR A 194 1.25 -25.46 -0.01
N LEU A 195 1.87 -24.84 -1.03
CA LEU A 195 1.98 -25.37 -2.38
C LEU A 195 3.43 -25.24 -2.87
N GLY A 196 4.13 -26.36 -3.07
CA GLY A 196 5.51 -26.34 -3.58
C GLY A 196 6.49 -25.56 -2.70
N GLY A 197 6.27 -25.53 -1.39
CA GLY A 197 7.09 -24.80 -0.42
C GLY A 197 6.77 -23.28 -0.35
N TRP A 198 5.72 -22.84 -1.02
CA TRP A 198 5.16 -21.50 -0.88
C TRP A 198 3.93 -21.54 0.02
N ARG A 199 3.83 -20.59 0.94
CA ARG A 199 2.66 -20.43 1.81
C ARG A 199 1.67 -19.47 1.17
N GLY A 200 0.44 -19.92 0.94
CA GLY A 200 -0.66 -19.07 0.45
C GLY A 200 -1.18 -18.21 1.59
N ARG A 201 -1.12 -16.90 1.43
CA ARG A 201 -1.45 -15.95 2.51
C ARG A 201 -2.81 -15.31 2.38
N TYR A 202 -3.21 -14.95 1.17
CA TYR A 202 -4.55 -14.43 0.93
C TYR A 202 -5.04 -14.68 -0.50
N LEU A 203 -6.35 -14.68 -0.62
CA LEU A 203 -7.07 -14.48 -1.86
C LEU A 203 -7.75 -13.11 -1.78
N SER A 204 -7.95 -12.45 -2.92
CA SER A 204 -8.68 -11.19 -2.96
C SER A 204 -9.59 -11.11 -4.18
N LEU A 205 -10.65 -10.31 -4.04
CA LEU A 205 -11.54 -9.92 -5.14
C LEU A 205 -11.91 -8.46 -4.93
N GLY A 206 -11.76 -7.65 -5.97
CA GLY A 206 -12.02 -6.22 -5.84
C GLY A 206 -12.52 -5.58 -7.12
N VAL A 207 -12.94 -4.34 -6.99
CA VAL A 207 -13.25 -3.44 -8.10
C VAL A 207 -12.25 -2.29 -8.09
N ASN A 208 -11.79 -1.94 -9.26
CA ASN A 208 -10.74 -0.96 -9.47
C ASN A 208 -11.16 0.00 -10.59
N HIS A 209 -11.07 1.28 -10.32
CA HIS A 209 -11.17 2.33 -11.33
C HIS A 209 -9.76 2.89 -11.58
N GLN A 210 -9.44 3.21 -12.83
CA GLN A 210 -8.23 3.94 -13.16
C GLN A 210 -8.54 4.99 -14.21
N SER A 211 -8.10 6.23 -13.96
CA SER A 211 -8.32 7.36 -14.87
C SER A 211 -7.19 8.38 -14.75
N ASN A 212 -7.06 9.20 -15.79
CA ASN A 212 -6.07 10.28 -15.77
C ASN A 212 -6.70 11.67 -15.51
N GLY A 213 -8.02 11.77 -15.38
CA GLY A 213 -8.71 13.02 -15.08
C GLY A 213 -8.52 14.12 -16.14
N ARG A 214 -8.11 13.76 -17.35
CA ARG A 214 -7.89 14.70 -18.46
C ARG A 214 -9.19 14.90 -19.25
N SER A 215 -9.28 16.03 -19.92
CA SER A 215 -10.32 16.27 -20.93
C SER A 215 -9.89 15.72 -22.30
N LEU A 216 -10.83 15.63 -23.23
CA LEU A 216 -10.53 15.31 -24.63
C LEU A 216 -9.44 16.25 -25.20
N PRO A 217 -8.56 15.73 -26.03
CA PRO A 217 -8.48 14.37 -26.59
C PRO A 217 -7.68 13.40 -25.72
N LEU A 218 -7.25 13.79 -24.52
CA LEU A 218 -6.29 13.07 -23.69
C LEU A 218 -6.94 12.24 -22.57
N SER A 219 -8.27 12.26 -22.46
CA SER A 219 -9.02 11.47 -21.48
C SER A 219 -8.76 9.98 -21.66
N ARG A 220 -8.45 9.27 -20.54
CA ARG A 220 -8.31 7.82 -20.47
C ARG A 220 -8.88 7.34 -19.15
N SER A 221 -9.72 6.31 -19.22
CA SER A 221 -10.30 5.67 -18.05
C SER A 221 -10.67 4.22 -18.32
N TRP A 222 -10.72 3.40 -17.29
CA TRP A 222 -11.30 2.06 -17.35
C TRP A 222 -11.62 1.53 -15.97
N ASN A 223 -12.53 0.55 -15.95
CA ASN A 223 -12.98 -0.14 -14.75
C ASN A 223 -12.69 -1.65 -14.86
N ARG A 224 -12.27 -2.25 -13.73
CA ARG A 224 -11.87 -3.66 -13.68
C ARG A 224 -12.44 -4.36 -12.47
N VAL A 225 -12.73 -5.65 -12.62
CA VAL A 225 -12.81 -6.60 -11.51
C VAL A 225 -11.46 -7.31 -11.44
N ILE A 226 -10.81 -7.29 -10.29
CA ILE A 226 -9.48 -7.88 -10.08
C ILE A 226 -9.60 -8.99 -9.05
N ALA A 227 -9.16 -10.21 -9.40
CA ALA A 227 -8.89 -11.26 -8.43
C ALA A 227 -7.41 -11.26 -8.06
N GLY A 228 -7.07 -11.76 -6.88
CA GLY A 228 -5.69 -11.83 -6.44
C GLY A 228 -5.41 -13.10 -5.66
N ILE A 229 -4.19 -13.61 -5.80
CA ILE A 229 -3.61 -14.67 -4.98
C ILE A 229 -2.21 -14.24 -4.57
N ALA A 230 -1.90 -14.34 -3.27
CA ALA A 230 -0.60 -13.96 -2.75
C ALA A 230 0.04 -15.10 -1.96
N LEU A 231 1.29 -15.34 -2.28
CA LEU A 231 2.13 -16.40 -1.73
C LEU A 231 3.40 -15.80 -1.16
N GLU A 232 3.95 -16.43 -0.11
CA GLU A 232 5.26 -16.07 0.45
C GLU A 232 6.13 -17.30 0.69
N ARG A 233 7.46 -17.09 0.65
CA ARG A 233 8.46 -18.09 0.98
C ARG A 233 9.73 -17.41 1.47
N GLY A 234 9.98 -17.41 2.77
CA GLY A 234 11.08 -16.66 3.37
C GLY A 234 11.02 -15.19 2.97
N ASP A 235 12.09 -14.68 2.36
CA ASP A 235 12.22 -13.29 1.93
C ASP A 235 11.53 -12.96 0.60
N TRP A 236 10.75 -13.87 0.05
CA TRP A 236 10.08 -13.72 -1.24
C TRP A 236 8.58 -13.64 -1.08
N THR A 237 7.97 -12.72 -1.85
CA THR A 237 6.52 -12.72 -2.06
C THR A 237 6.22 -12.80 -3.56
N LEU A 238 5.09 -13.42 -3.88
CA LEU A 238 4.56 -13.53 -5.22
C LEU A 238 3.07 -13.20 -5.17
N THR A 239 2.64 -12.23 -5.97
CA THR A 239 1.23 -11.87 -6.09
C THR A 239 0.83 -11.91 -7.55
N LEU A 240 -0.16 -12.74 -7.87
CA LEU A 240 -0.76 -12.83 -9.20
C LEU A 240 -2.13 -12.17 -9.15
N ARG A 241 -2.39 -11.22 -10.06
CA ARG A 241 -3.66 -10.48 -10.14
C ARG A 241 -4.22 -10.52 -11.57
N PRO A 242 -5.03 -11.49 -11.93
CA PRO A 242 -5.85 -11.45 -13.15
C PRO A 242 -7.01 -10.46 -12.97
N TRP A 243 -7.41 -9.83 -14.10
CA TRP A 243 -8.56 -8.93 -14.09
C TRP A 243 -9.41 -9.05 -15.34
N TRP A 244 -10.65 -8.60 -15.19
CA TRP A 244 -11.64 -8.48 -16.26
C TRP A 244 -12.05 -7.02 -16.35
N ARG A 245 -11.96 -6.47 -17.56
CA ARG A 245 -12.47 -5.13 -17.82
C ARG A 245 -13.98 -5.14 -17.72
N ILE A 246 -14.54 -4.15 -17.02
CA ILE A 246 -15.97 -3.86 -17.04
C ILE A 246 -16.24 -3.09 -18.33
N PRO A 247 -17.09 -3.59 -19.24
CA PRO A 247 -17.40 -2.89 -20.48
C PRO A 247 -18.09 -1.55 -20.24
N GLU A 248 -17.74 -0.56 -21.04
CA GLU A 248 -18.37 0.76 -21.06
C GLU A 248 -19.14 0.94 -22.37
N ALA A 249 -20.16 1.83 -22.38
CA ALA A 249 -20.89 2.12 -23.62
C ALA A 249 -19.95 2.80 -24.63
N GLY A 250 -20.06 2.46 -25.92
CA GLY A 250 -19.06 2.86 -26.92
C GLY A 250 -18.79 4.35 -27.00
N GLU A 251 -19.81 5.17 -26.74
CA GLU A 251 -19.67 6.66 -26.71
C GLU A 251 -18.96 7.20 -25.45
N HIS A 252 -18.88 6.37 -24.40
CA HIS A 252 -18.22 6.70 -23.12
C HIS A 252 -16.93 5.94 -22.90
N ASP A 253 -16.54 5.08 -23.84
CA ASP A 253 -15.32 4.28 -23.75
C ASP A 253 -14.14 5.06 -24.32
N ASP A 254 -13.34 5.65 -23.44
CA ASP A 254 -12.15 6.43 -23.79
C ASP A 254 -11.07 5.62 -24.54
N ASN A 255 -11.00 4.31 -24.27
CA ASN A 255 -9.90 3.46 -24.75
C ASN A 255 -10.30 1.98 -24.86
N PRO A 256 -11.12 1.61 -25.87
CA PRO A 256 -11.74 0.30 -26.00
C PRO A 256 -10.74 -0.86 -26.13
N ASP A 257 -9.53 -0.60 -26.57
CA ASP A 257 -8.48 -1.57 -26.80
C ASP A 257 -7.44 -1.65 -25.64
N ILE A 258 -7.65 -0.93 -24.53
CA ILE A 258 -6.68 -0.83 -23.42
C ILE A 258 -6.22 -2.17 -22.88
N SER A 259 -7.12 -3.17 -22.81
CA SER A 259 -6.80 -4.53 -22.35
C SER A 259 -5.81 -5.26 -23.26
N ASN A 260 -5.65 -4.83 -24.51
CA ASN A 260 -4.70 -5.43 -25.43
C ASN A 260 -3.26 -4.98 -25.13
N TYR A 261 -3.10 -3.83 -24.46
CA TYR A 261 -1.79 -3.24 -24.14
C TYR A 261 -1.46 -3.31 -22.66
N LEU A 262 -2.34 -2.84 -21.76
CA LEU A 262 -2.12 -2.93 -20.31
C LEU A 262 -2.24 -4.36 -19.79
N GLY A 263 -2.92 -5.23 -20.55
CA GLY A 263 -2.98 -6.65 -20.23
C GLY A 263 -4.26 -7.09 -19.51
N ARG A 264 -4.23 -8.36 -19.08
CA ARG A 264 -5.33 -9.05 -18.36
C ARG A 264 -4.88 -9.64 -17.04
N ALA A 265 -3.61 -9.52 -16.72
CA ALA A 265 -3.03 -9.93 -15.45
C ALA A 265 -1.72 -9.19 -15.19
N ASP A 266 -1.38 -9.05 -13.92
CA ASP A 266 -0.02 -8.78 -13.48
C ASP A 266 0.50 -9.88 -12.56
N LEU A 267 1.80 -10.08 -12.60
CA LEU A 267 2.56 -10.91 -11.68
C LEU A 267 3.61 -10.03 -11.02
N GLN A 268 3.50 -9.90 -9.71
CA GLN A 268 4.47 -9.21 -8.89
C GLN A 268 5.32 -10.20 -8.12
N ILE A 269 6.62 -10.03 -8.16
CA ILE A 269 7.59 -10.78 -7.37
C ILE A 269 8.42 -9.77 -6.59
N VAL A 270 8.51 -9.94 -5.27
CA VAL A 270 9.35 -9.10 -4.41
C VAL A 270 10.30 -9.98 -3.63
N ARG A 271 11.55 -9.56 -3.55
CA ARG A 271 12.57 -10.14 -2.69
C ARG A 271 13.13 -9.08 -1.75
N ILE A 272 13.22 -9.43 -0.46
CA ILE A 272 13.87 -8.59 0.55
C ILE A 272 15.11 -9.32 1.07
N TRP A 273 16.20 -8.60 1.30
CA TRP A 273 17.38 -9.10 2.01
C TRP A 273 18.02 -7.95 2.80
N GLY A 274 18.04 -8.08 4.08
CA GLY A 274 18.43 -7.00 4.99
C GLY A 274 17.57 -5.75 4.76
N LYS A 275 18.17 -4.64 4.37
CA LYS A 275 17.47 -3.39 4.04
C LYS A 275 17.28 -3.15 2.54
N HIS A 276 17.58 -4.13 1.70
CA HIS A 276 17.43 -4.06 0.24
C HIS A 276 16.14 -4.70 -0.20
N GLN A 277 15.53 -4.17 -1.24
CA GLN A 277 14.35 -4.75 -1.88
C GLN A 277 14.50 -4.71 -3.40
N LEU A 278 14.20 -5.83 -4.03
CA LEU A 278 14.07 -5.94 -5.47
C LEU A 278 12.63 -6.33 -5.78
N SER A 279 11.97 -5.63 -6.68
CA SER A 279 10.64 -6.00 -7.16
C SER A 279 10.59 -6.08 -8.67
N LEU A 280 9.85 -7.05 -9.17
CA LEU A 280 9.58 -7.28 -10.58
C LEU A 280 8.06 -7.29 -10.76
N LEU A 281 7.57 -6.44 -11.67
CA LEU A 281 6.18 -6.42 -12.10
C LEU A 281 6.13 -6.79 -13.58
N LEU A 282 5.40 -7.85 -13.90
CA LEU A 282 5.12 -8.33 -15.24
C LEU A 282 3.64 -8.14 -15.56
N ARG A 283 3.33 -7.60 -16.72
CA ARG A 283 1.96 -7.52 -17.26
C ARG A 283 1.93 -8.07 -18.66
N HIS A 284 0.82 -8.72 -19.03
CA HIS A 284 0.65 -9.26 -20.38
C HIS A 284 -0.82 -9.29 -20.82
N SER A 285 -1.03 -9.10 -22.11
CA SER A 285 -2.36 -9.17 -22.73
C SER A 285 -2.98 -10.56 -22.69
N LEU A 286 -2.17 -11.61 -22.48
CA LEU A 286 -2.55 -13.03 -22.58
C LEU A 286 -3.17 -13.39 -23.96
N GLN A 287 -2.75 -12.64 -25.00
CA GLN A 287 -3.12 -12.87 -26.39
C GLN A 287 -1.89 -13.22 -27.22
N GLY A 288 -2.10 -13.82 -28.37
CA GLY A 288 -1.07 -14.19 -29.32
C GLY A 288 -1.02 -13.25 -30.53
N GLY A 289 0.00 -13.44 -31.39
CA GLY A 289 0.16 -12.68 -32.64
C GLY A 289 0.39 -11.19 -32.42
N GLY A 290 -0.20 -10.35 -33.26
CA GLY A 290 -0.07 -8.90 -33.21
C GLY A 290 -0.64 -8.23 -31.95
N ASN A 291 -1.45 -8.95 -31.18
CA ASN A 291 -2.03 -8.47 -29.92
C ASN A 291 -1.24 -8.93 -28.67
N SER A 292 -0.08 -9.54 -28.87
CA SER A 292 0.83 -9.96 -27.80
C SER A 292 1.61 -8.75 -27.27
N HIS A 293 1.05 -8.02 -26.33
CA HIS A 293 1.67 -6.86 -25.69
C HIS A 293 1.86 -7.11 -24.20
N GLY A 294 2.81 -6.43 -23.62
CA GLY A 294 3.07 -6.51 -22.20
C GLY A 294 4.04 -5.44 -21.73
N ALA A 295 4.33 -5.49 -20.44
CA ALA A 295 5.33 -4.62 -19.82
C ALA A 295 6.05 -5.35 -18.69
N LEU A 296 7.29 -4.93 -18.48
CA LEU A 296 8.14 -5.32 -17.37
C LEU A 296 8.59 -4.06 -16.67
N GLN A 297 8.46 -4.04 -15.32
CA GLN A 297 9.04 -3.03 -14.46
C GLN A 297 9.91 -3.71 -13.42
N LEU A 298 11.14 -3.23 -13.27
CA LEU A 298 12.09 -3.67 -12.27
C LEU A 298 12.41 -2.48 -11.37
N ASP A 299 12.24 -2.66 -10.06
CA ASP A 299 12.58 -1.64 -9.07
C ASP A 299 13.61 -2.21 -8.09
N TYR A 300 14.61 -1.41 -7.75
CA TYR A 300 15.59 -1.74 -6.72
C TYR A 300 15.71 -0.62 -5.72
N ALA A 301 15.40 -0.94 -4.46
CA ALA A 301 15.52 -0.03 -3.33
C ALA A 301 16.65 -0.47 -2.39
N PHE A 302 17.49 0.49 -2.00
CA PHE A 302 18.64 0.29 -1.13
C PHE A 302 18.73 1.37 -0.06
N PRO A 303 19.30 1.07 1.13
CA PRO A 303 19.32 2.01 2.24
C PRO A 303 20.21 3.22 1.95
N LEU A 304 19.75 4.42 2.29
CA LEU A 304 20.52 5.65 2.29
C LEU A 304 20.71 6.19 3.72
N SER A 305 19.64 6.64 4.37
CA SER A 305 19.68 7.19 5.72
C SER A 305 18.32 7.07 6.40
N GLY A 306 18.27 6.55 7.61
CA GLY A 306 17.02 6.36 8.34
C GLY A 306 16.04 5.47 7.57
N SER A 307 14.84 5.99 7.28
CA SER A 307 13.81 5.36 6.45
C SER A 307 13.96 5.68 4.96
N LEU A 308 14.83 6.62 4.59
CA LEU A 308 15.04 7.01 3.20
C LEU A 308 15.84 5.94 2.47
N ARG A 309 15.36 5.53 1.29
CA ARG A 309 16.01 4.57 0.41
C ARG A 309 16.33 5.20 -0.94
N GLY A 310 17.46 4.84 -1.53
CA GLY A 310 17.70 5.05 -2.95
C GLY A 310 16.78 4.15 -3.75
N HIS A 311 16.23 4.64 -4.86
CA HIS A 311 15.29 3.92 -5.70
C HIS A 311 15.73 4.02 -7.17
N LEU A 312 15.92 2.86 -7.77
CA LEU A 312 16.17 2.71 -9.20
C LEU A 312 14.99 2.00 -9.83
N GLN A 313 14.52 2.49 -10.97
CA GLN A 313 13.42 1.88 -11.71
C GLN A 313 13.81 1.71 -13.18
N TRP A 314 13.50 0.56 -13.74
CA TRP A 314 13.51 0.31 -15.17
C TRP A 314 12.15 -0.20 -15.62
N PHE A 315 11.61 0.42 -16.63
CA PHE A 315 10.36 0.03 -17.27
C PHE A 315 10.60 -0.24 -18.76
N SER A 316 10.01 -1.31 -19.29
CA SER A 316 10.03 -1.65 -20.71
C SER A 316 8.69 -2.23 -21.13
N GLY A 317 8.07 -1.67 -22.13
CA GLY A 317 6.80 -2.18 -22.66
C GLY A 317 5.76 -1.10 -22.89
N TYR A 318 4.49 -1.49 -22.73
CA TYR A 318 3.32 -0.64 -22.95
C TYR A 318 2.70 -0.20 -21.63
N GLY A 319 2.06 0.99 -21.61
CA GLY A 319 1.29 1.47 -20.48
C GLY A 319 2.13 1.86 -19.27
N GLU A 320 3.20 2.63 -19.50
CA GLU A 320 3.92 3.31 -18.42
C GLU A 320 3.00 4.35 -17.74
N SER A 321 2.12 4.96 -18.53
CA SER A 321 1.04 5.83 -18.06
C SER A 321 -0.25 5.54 -18.82
N MET A 322 -1.38 6.09 -18.37
CA MET A 322 -2.65 5.87 -19.05
C MET A 322 -2.71 6.56 -20.42
N ILE A 323 -2.17 7.76 -20.53
CA ILE A 323 -2.13 8.47 -21.80
C ILE A 323 -1.30 7.71 -22.86
N ASP A 324 -0.30 6.96 -22.40
CA ASP A 324 0.62 6.18 -23.23
C ASP A 324 0.31 4.67 -23.17
N TYR A 325 -0.96 4.29 -22.88
CA TYR A 325 -1.30 2.89 -22.68
C TYR A 325 -0.93 1.98 -23.86
N ASN A 326 -1.01 2.48 -25.08
CA ASN A 326 -0.72 1.79 -26.34
C ASN A 326 0.62 2.23 -26.97
N HIS A 327 1.42 3.02 -26.25
CA HIS A 327 2.75 3.42 -26.69
C HIS A 327 3.82 2.54 -26.03
N ARG A 328 4.74 1.97 -26.83
CA ARG A 328 5.85 1.19 -26.30
C ARG A 328 7.05 2.10 -25.99
N ALA A 329 7.51 2.04 -24.77
CA ALA A 329 8.65 2.84 -24.33
C ALA A 329 9.56 2.07 -23.37
N ASN A 330 10.78 2.60 -23.21
CA ASN A 330 11.71 2.23 -22.16
C ASN A 330 11.96 3.46 -21.30
N TYR A 331 11.83 3.29 -19.97
CA TYR A 331 12.11 4.35 -19.01
C TYR A 331 13.15 3.90 -18.00
N TYR A 332 14.00 4.82 -17.61
CA TYR A 332 15.00 4.66 -16.56
C TYR A 332 14.77 5.71 -15.49
N GLY A 333 14.57 5.26 -14.27
CA GLY A 333 14.27 6.11 -13.13
C GLY A 333 15.35 6.06 -12.07
N VAL A 334 15.73 7.20 -11.51
CA VAL A 334 16.62 7.31 -10.36
C VAL A 334 16.07 8.35 -9.38
N GLY A 335 16.04 7.99 -8.10
CA GLY A 335 15.56 8.87 -7.06
C GLY A 335 15.55 8.22 -5.69
N VAL A 336 14.52 8.54 -4.92
CA VAL A 336 14.38 8.06 -3.54
C VAL A 336 12.97 7.55 -3.27
N SER A 337 12.87 6.60 -2.33
CA SER A 337 11.61 6.13 -1.79
C SER A 337 11.57 6.27 -0.27
N LEU A 338 10.37 6.47 0.25
CA LEU A 338 10.08 6.51 1.69
C LEU A 338 9.49 5.20 2.18
N LEU A 339 8.68 4.58 1.32
CA LEU A 339 7.97 3.32 1.60
C LEU A 339 8.11 2.42 0.38
N GLU A 340 8.33 1.15 0.65
CA GLU A 340 8.39 0.10 -0.34
C GLU A 340 7.19 -0.86 -0.19
N TRP A 341 7.23 -2.01 -0.84
CA TRP A 341 6.14 -2.97 -0.78
C TRP A 341 5.94 -3.55 0.63
N TYR A 342 7.05 -3.75 1.36
CA TYR A 342 7.08 -4.39 2.68
C TYR A 342 8.15 -3.75 3.57
#